data_d0e6945dc31d09db4a6aee323299c79f
#
_entry.id   d0e6945dc31d09db4a6aee323299c79f
#
_cell.length_a   1.000
_cell.length_b   1.000
_cell.length_c   1.000
_cell.angle_alpha   90.00
_cell.angle_beta   90.00
_cell.angle_gamma   90.00
#
_symmetry.space_group_name_H-M   'P 1'
#
loop_
_entity.id
_entity.type
_entity.pdbx_description
1 polymer ?
#
loop_
_entity_poly.entity_id
_entity_poly.type
_entity_poly.pdbx_seq_one_letter_code
_entity_poly.pdbx_strand_id
1 'polypeptide(L)'
;MASTDSPLKRLVSTFITDFAAWLLKAQVREARPLNIELPGETLAVDQVFRVVLADGRQVILHIEFQGRRSYPPMPWRMLEYISRLAGAYRLELLSVVFYVGRGAGADDTGHHQVQSPTGSVTLLWQYEVIRLW
;
A
#
# COMPACT_ATOMS: atom_id res chain seq x y z
N MET A 1 -7.42 21.45 2.84
CA MET A 1 -8.47 20.96 1.96
C MET A 1 -8.99 19.61 2.42
N ALA A 2 -10.27 19.51 2.53
CA ALA A 2 -10.88 18.23 2.83
C ALA A 2 -10.72 17.30 1.64
N SER A 3 -10.11 16.17 1.81
CA SER A 3 -9.97 15.17 0.77
C SER A 3 -10.88 13.99 1.08
N THR A 4 -11.29 13.29 0.04
CA THR A 4 -12.15 12.13 0.20
C THR A 4 -11.45 10.99 0.94
N ASP A 5 -10.12 10.99 0.96
CA ASP A 5 -9.37 9.94 1.64
C ASP A 5 -9.33 10.12 3.16
N SER A 6 -9.54 11.33 3.68
CA SER A 6 -9.51 11.55 5.13
C SER A 6 -10.58 10.75 5.89
N PRO A 7 -11.86 10.76 5.46
CA PRO A 7 -12.86 9.87 6.06
C PRO A 7 -12.53 8.39 5.87
N LEU A 8 -11.97 8.03 4.72
CA LEU A 8 -11.60 6.64 4.44
C LEU A 8 -10.46 6.18 5.36
N LYS A 9 -9.46 7.04 5.58
CA LYS A 9 -8.37 6.73 6.52
C LYS A 9 -8.90 6.52 7.93
N ARG A 10 -9.85 7.35 8.35
CA ARG A 10 -10.47 7.21 9.66
C ARG A 10 -11.24 5.90 9.77
N LEU A 11 -11.98 5.54 8.73
CA LEU A 11 -12.72 4.28 8.69
C LEU A 11 -11.77 3.09 8.81
N VAL A 12 -10.69 3.10 8.04
CA VAL A 12 -9.68 2.03 8.11
C VAL A 12 -9.08 1.96 9.50
N SER A 13 -8.67 3.09 10.08
CA SER A 13 -8.07 3.10 11.41
C SER A 13 -9.01 2.56 12.48
N THR A 14 -10.32 2.84 12.35
CA THR A 14 -11.33 2.36 13.29
C THR A 14 -11.54 0.86 13.17
N PHE A 15 -11.49 0.32 11.95
CA PHE A 15 -11.81 -1.08 11.69
C PHE A 15 -10.62 -1.85 11.12
N ILE A 16 -9.41 -1.48 11.54
CA ILE A 16 -8.20 -2.02 10.91
C ILE A 16 -8.11 -3.54 10.96
N THR A 17 -8.53 -4.15 12.07
CA THR A 17 -8.47 -5.61 12.19
C THR A 17 -9.32 -6.28 11.12
N ASP A 18 -10.53 -5.78 10.91
CA ASP A 18 -11.43 -6.31 9.89
C ASP A 18 -10.91 -6.06 8.48
N PHE A 19 -10.41 -4.85 8.22
CA PHE A 19 -9.81 -4.52 6.93
C PHE A 19 -8.59 -5.40 6.64
N ALA A 20 -7.72 -5.57 7.62
CA ALA A 20 -6.53 -6.38 7.46
C ALA A 20 -6.90 -7.84 7.17
N ALA A 21 -7.87 -8.39 7.89
CA ALA A 21 -8.33 -9.76 7.65
C ALA A 21 -8.88 -9.91 6.24
N TRP A 22 -9.65 -8.94 5.77
CA TRP A 22 -10.21 -8.96 4.43
C TRP A 22 -9.11 -8.88 3.36
N LEU A 23 -8.20 -7.94 3.49
CA LEU A 23 -7.15 -7.73 2.50
C LEU A 23 -6.14 -8.87 2.48
N LEU A 24 -5.75 -9.38 3.65
CA LEU A 24 -4.76 -10.44 3.78
C LEU A 24 -5.37 -11.84 3.60
N LYS A 25 -6.68 -11.93 3.56
CA LYS A 25 -7.43 -13.19 3.43
C LYS A 25 -7.01 -14.19 4.51
N ALA A 26 -6.89 -13.70 5.75
CA ALA A 26 -6.43 -14.49 6.88
C ALA A 26 -7.00 -13.91 8.17
N GLN A 27 -7.10 -14.74 9.20
CA GLN A 27 -7.51 -14.26 10.51
C GLN A 27 -6.39 -13.43 11.12
N VAL A 28 -6.76 -12.30 11.69
CA VAL A 28 -5.85 -11.33 12.26
C VAL A 28 -6.00 -11.31 13.77
N ARG A 29 -4.87 -11.48 14.47
CA ARG A 29 -4.82 -11.39 15.93
C ARG A 29 -4.76 -9.95 16.38
N GLU A 30 -3.94 -9.14 15.70
CA GLU A 30 -3.64 -7.79 16.12
C GLU A 30 -3.15 -6.99 14.93
N ALA A 31 -3.49 -5.70 14.87
CA ALA A 31 -2.98 -4.78 13.88
C ALA A 31 -2.64 -3.46 14.56
N ARG A 32 -1.41 -2.99 14.37
CA ARG A 32 -0.90 -1.76 14.98
C ARG A 32 -0.48 -0.77 13.91
N PRO A 33 -0.93 0.48 13.99
CA PRO A 33 -0.43 1.50 13.09
C PRO A 33 1.05 1.76 13.34
N LEU A 34 1.78 2.03 12.28
CA LEU A 34 3.18 2.40 12.34
C LEU A 34 3.33 3.84 11.86
N ASN A 35 3.96 4.67 12.67
CA ASN A 35 4.31 6.03 12.27
C ASN A 35 5.71 5.96 11.67
N ILE A 36 5.75 6.05 10.34
CA ILE A 36 7.00 5.93 9.63
C ILE A 36 7.29 7.23 8.89
N GLU A 37 8.47 7.77 9.14
CA GLU A 37 9.06 8.79 8.29
C GLU A 37 10.11 8.12 7.44
N LEU A 38 9.96 8.21 6.13
CA LEU A 38 10.94 7.66 5.23
C LEU A 38 12.08 8.67 5.06
N PRO A 39 13.33 8.28 5.34
CA PRO A 39 14.45 9.20 5.27
C PRO A 39 14.55 9.90 3.91
N GLY A 40 14.78 11.21 3.94
CA GLY A 40 14.94 12.00 2.73
C GLY A 40 13.66 12.31 1.99
N GLU A 41 12.51 11.95 2.56
CA GLU A 41 11.23 12.14 1.91
C GLU A 41 10.35 13.13 2.66
N THR A 42 9.61 13.91 1.88
CA THR A 42 8.56 14.76 2.41
C THR A 42 7.21 14.06 2.37
N LEU A 43 7.14 12.90 1.70
CA LEU A 43 5.90 12.15 1.59
C LEU A 43 5.64 11.39 2.88
N ALA A 44 4.53 11.68 3.51
CA ALA A 44 4.05 10.87 4.61
C ALA A 44 3.48 9.57 4.04
N VAL A 45 3.83 8.45 4.65
CA VAL A 45 3.19 7.18 4.32
C VAL A 45 1.78 7.24 4.89
N ASP A 46 0.77 7.05 4.04
CA ASP A 46 -0.61 7.26 4.45
C ASP A 46 -1.03 6.34 5.57
N GLN A 47 -0.91 5.04 5.37
CA GLN A 47 -1.26 4.10 6.42
C GLN A 47 -0.43 2.84 6.29
N VAL A 48 0.33 2.55 7.33
CA VAL A 48 1.13 1.34 7.42
C VAL A 48 0.84 0.68 8.76
N PHE A 49 0.63 -0.62 8.72
CA PHE A 49 0.29 -1.39 9.92
C PHE A 49 1.19 -2.60 10.03
N ARG A 50 1.61 -2.91 11.26
CA ARG A 50 2.18 -4.20 11.56
C ARG A 50 1.03 -5.10 12.00
N VAL A 51 0.87 -6.23 11.34
CA VAL A 51 -0.24 -7.14 11.55
C VAL A 51 0.30 -8.48 12.02
N VAL A 52 -0.27 -8.98 13.11
CA VAL A 52 0.02 -10.32 13.59
C VAL A 52 -1.17 -11.21 13.20
N LEU A 53 -0.88 -12.21 12.40
CA LEU A 53 -1.89 -13.17 11.97
C LEU A 53 -2.18 -14.18 13.06
N ALA A 54 -3.29 -14.89 12.94
CA ALA A 54 -3.69 -15.88 13.93
C ALA A 54 -2.65 -16.98 14.14
N ASP A 55 -1.87 -17.29 13.09
CA ASP A 55 -0.79 -18.29 13.15
C ASP A 55 0.51 -17.74 13.75
N GLY A 56 0.53 -16.47 14.12
CA GLY A 56 1.70 -15.84 14.73
C GLY A 56 2.62 -15.13 13.77
N ARG A 57 2.43 -15.26 12.45
CA ARG A 57 3.25 -14.54 11.48
C ARG A 57 3.02 -13.04 11.60
N GLN A 58 4.09 -12.28 11.42
CA GLN A 58 4.02 -10.82 11.38
C GLN A 58 4.20 -10.37 9.95
N VAL A 59 3.30 -9.50 9.51
CA VAL A 59 3.34 -8.95 8.15
C VAL A 59 3.14 -7.44 8.20
N ILE A 60 3.56 -6.77 7.14
CA ILE A 60 3.32 -5.33 6.98
C ILE A 60 2.19 -5.15 5.99
N LEU A 61 1.23 -4.31 6.35
CA LEU A 61 0.14 -3.92 5.47
C LEU A 61 0.25 -2.43 5.21
N HIS A 62 0.40 -2.07 3.95
CA HIS A 62 0.50 -0.69 3.50
C HIS A 62 -0.72 -0.35 2.65
N ILE A 63 -1.42 0.73 3.01
CA ILE A 63 -2.64 1.15 2.33
C ILE A 63 -2.46 2.59 1.84
N GLU A 64 -2.72 2.81 0.56
CA GLU A 64 -2.75 4.13 -0.06
C GLU A 64 -4.14 4.41 -0.59
N PHE A 65 -4.59 5.66 -0.46
CA PHE A 65 -5.80 6.15 -1.09
C PHE A 65 -5.40 7.18 -2.13
N GLN A 66 -5.94 7.07 -3.33
CA GLN A 66 -5.57 7.95 -4.43
C GLN A 66 -6.77 8.33 -5.25
N GLY A 67 -6.89 9.64 -5.54
CA GLY A 67 -7.85 10.16 -6.48
C GLY A 67 -7.38 9.97 -7.92
N ARG A 68 -7.86 10.82 -8.82
CA ARG A 68 -7.59 10.66 -10.25
C ARG A 68 -6.13 10.79 -10.63
N ARG A 69 -5.37 11.62 -9.91
CA ARG A 69 -3.98 11.91 -10.26
C ARG A 69 -3.09 11.79 -9.05
N SER A 70 -1.90 11.28 -9.29
CA SER A 70 -0.82 11.32 -8.31
C SER A 70 0.44 11.81 -9.00
N TYR A 71 1.30 12.44 -8.22
CA TYR A 71 2.60 12.83 -8.68
C TYR A 71 3.63 12.53 -7.61
N PRO A 72 4.61 11.70 -7.89
CA PRO A 72 4.79 10.94 -9.15
C PRO A 72 3.63 9.98 -9.42
N PRO A 73 3.56 9.40 -10.62
CA PRO A 73 2.52 8.41 -10.93
C PRO A 73 2.48 7.29 -9.91
N MET A 74 1.30 6.76 -9.62
CA MET A 74 1.10 5.80 -8.54
C MET A 74 2.02 4.57 -8.63
N PRO A 75 2.28 3.98 -9.79
CA PRO A 75 3.19 2.82 -9.82
C PRO A 75 4.56 3.13 -9.23
N TRP A 76 5.12 4.31 -9.52
CA TRP A 76 6.43 4.71 -9.00
C TRP A 76 6.37 5.06 -7.52
N ARG A 77 5.28 5.67 -7.07
CA ARG A 77 5.06 5.93 -5.64
C ARG A 77 4.99 4.63 -4.87
N MET A 78 4.25 3.66 -5.38
CA MET A 78 4.13 2.36 -4.72
C MET A 78 5.48 1.65 -4.66
N LEU A 79 6.27 1.71 -5.73
CA LEU A 79 7.62 1.15 -5.71
C LEU A 79 8.46 1.76 -4.59
N GLU A 80 8.41 3.06 -4.45
CA GLU A 80 9.19 3.74 -3.42
C GLU A 80 8.79 3.28 -2.03
N TYR A 81 7.49 3.24 -1.74
CA TYR A 81 7.01 2.76 -0.45
C TYR A 81 7.38 1.29 -0.23
N ILE A 82 7.11 0.44 -1.21
CA ILE A 82 7.36 -1.00 -1.10
C ILE A 82 8.85 -1.26 -0.82
N SER A 83 9.74 -0.63 -1.57
CA SER A 83 11.17 -0.86 -1.41
C SER A 83 11.67 -0.42 -0.03
N ARG A 84 11.18 0.71 0.45
CA ARG A 84 11.59 1.22 1.76
C ARG A 84 11.03 0.38 2.91
N LEU A 85 9.76 0.00 2.80
CA LEU A 85 9.15 -0.83 3.84
C LEU A 85 9.77 -2.23 3.88
N ALA A 86 9.99 -2.82 2.70
CA ALA A 86 10.62 -4.13 2.63
C ALA A 86 12.04 -4.10 3.20
N GLY A 87 12.79 -3.05 2.87
CA GLY A 87 14.15 -2.90 3.37
C GLY A 87 14.23 -2.66 4.88
N ALA A 88 13.29 -1.87 5.40
CA ALA A 88 13.28 -1.52 6.81
C ALA A 88 12.83 -2.66 7.71
N TYR A 89 11.80 -3.39 7.31
CA TYR A 89 11.18 -4.41 8.18
C TYR A 89 11.56 -5.83 7.83
N ARG A 90 11.84 -6.11 6.56
CA ARG A 90 12.21 -7.46 6.07
C ARG A 90 11.18 -8.51 6.48
N LEU A 91 9.92 -8.13 6.40
CA LEU A 91 8.77 -9.00 6.65
C LEU A 91 7.97 -9.15 5.37
N GLU A 92 7.07 -10.12 5.35
CA GLU A 92 6.09 -10.18 4.28
C GLU A 92 5.32 -8.87 4.25
N LEU A 93 5.00 -8.40 3.05
CA LEU A 93 4.43 -7.08 2.84
C LEU A 93 3.32 -7.16 1.82
N LEU A 94 2.16 -6.65 2.16
CA LEU A 94 1.11 -6.40 1.19
C LEU A 94 0.90 -4.90 1.07
N SER A 95 1.00 -4.38 -0.15
CA SER A 95 0.67 -3.00 -0.45
C SER A 95 -0.60 -2.96 -1.28
N VAL A 96 -1.49 -2.03 -0.94
CA VAL A 96 -2.80 -1.88 -1.57
C VAL A 96 -3.02 -0.42 -1.89
N VAL A 97 -3.51 -0.14 -3.10
CA VAL A 97 -4.00 1.19 -3.44
C VAL A 97 -5.51 1.14 -3.66
N PHE A 98 -6.22 2.01 -2.97
CA PHE A 98 -7.64 2.24 -3.19
C PHE A 98 -7.79 3.47 -4.06
N TYR A 99 -8.25 3.28 -5.28
CA TYR A 99 -8.55 4.40 -6.16
C TYR A 99 -9.96 4.89 -5.91
N VAL A 100 -10.07 6.17 -5.62
CA VAL A 100 -11.32 6.83 -5.26
C VAL A 100 -11.65 7.83 -6.35
N GLY A 101 -12.87 7.77 -6.85
CA GLY A 101 -13.32 8.65 -7.89
C GLY A 101 -13.33 7.98 -9.26
N ARG A 102 -14.31 8.35 -10.07
CA ARG A 102 -14.53 7.73 -11.37
C ARG A 102 -13.28 7.87 -12.25
N GLY A 103 -12.83 6.77 -12.81
CA GLY A 103 -11.68 6.72 -13.71
C GLY A 103 -10.33 6.69 -13.02
N ALA A 104 -10.26 6.89 -11.71
CA ALA A 104 -8.98 6.86 -10.98
C ALA A 104 -8.36 5.47 -11.10
N GLY A 105 -7.10 5.42 -11.52
CA GLY A 105 -6.35 4.16 -11.61
C GLY A 105 -6.86 3.19 -12.67
N ALA A 106 -7.61 3.68 -13.68
CA ALA A 106 -8.19 2.82 -14.72
C ALA A 106 -7.13 1.97 -15.44
N ASP A 107 -5.94 2.53 -15.61
CA ASP A 107 -4.84 1.86 -16.34
C ASP A 107 -3.84 1.17 -15.44
N ASP A 108 -4.05 1.20 -14.12
CA ASP A 108 -3.10 0.60 -13.20
C ASP A 108 -3.38 -0.89 -13.05
N THR A 109 -2.45 -1.70 -13.55
CA THR A 109 -2.59 -3.15 -13.49
C THR A 109 -2.14 -3.72 -12.14
N GLY A 110 -1.40 -2.95 -11.34
CA GLY A 110 -0.78 -3.46 -10.12
C GLY A 110 0.47 -4.28 -10.36
N HIS A 111 0.88 -4.46 -11.62
CA HIS A 111 2.05 -5.27 -12.00
C HIS A 111 2.95 -4.41 -12.90
N HIS A 112 4.18 -4.21 -12.46
CA HIS A 112 5.11 -3.33 -13.17
C HIS A 112 6.50 -3.91 -13.18
N GLN A 113 7.30 -3.53 -14.19
CA GLN A 113 8.67 -3.99 -14.29
C GLN A 113 9.55 -2.99 -15.04
N VAL A 114 10.83 -3.07 -14.76
CA VAL A 114 11.87 -2.38 -15.50
C VAL A 114 12.79 -3.44 -16.08
N GLN A 115 13.02 -3.36 -17.38
CA GLN A 115 13.89 -4.30 -18.07
C GLN A 115 15.28 -3.72 -18.26
N SER A 116 16.27 -4.61 -18.31
CA SER A 116 17.63 -4.26 -18.70
C SER A 116 17.75 -4.11 -20.20
N PRO A 117 18.85 -3.50 -20.69
CA PRO A 117 19.08 -3.43 -22.14
C PRO A 117 19.18 -4.79 -22.82
N THR A 118 19.46 -5.86 -22.07
CA THR A 118 19.57 -7.21 -22.63
C THR A 118 18.25 -7.99 -22.60
N GLY A 119 17.17 -7.36 -22.12
CA GLY A 119 15.85 -7.97 -22.07
C GLY A 119 15.54 -8.71 -20.79
N SER A 120 16.48 -8.82 -19.87
CA SER A 120 16.20 -9.39 -18.56
C SER A 120 15.43 -8.40 -17.71
N VAL A 121 14.71 -8.89 -16.69
CA VAL A 121 13.97 -8.02 -15.76
C VAL A 121 14.93 -7.57 -14.67
N THR A 122 15.13 -6.26 -14.58
CA THR A 122 15.93 -5.66 -13.52
C THR A 122 15.13 -5.52 -12.23
N LEU A 123 13.86 -5.17 -12.36
CA LEU A 123 13.01 -4.88 -11.21
C LEU A 123 11.57 -5.25 -11.53
N LEU A 124 10.94 -5.93 -10.60
CA LEU A 124 9.52 -6.30 -10.67
C LEU A 124 8.86 -5.91 -9.37
N TRP A 125 7.71 -5.22 -9.44
CA TRP A 125 6.93 -4.96 -8.23
C TRP A 125 5.45 -5.11 -8.51
N GLN A 126 4.73 -5.48 -7.45
CA GLN A 126 3.30 -5.74 -7.51
C GLN A 126 2.62 -5.18 -6.28
N TYR A 127 1.36 -4.79 -6.44
CA TYR A 127 0.50 -4.39 -5.35
C TYR A 127 -0.94 -4.63 -5.76
N GLU A 128 -1.82 -4.69 -4.76
CA GLU A 128 -3.25 -4.85 -5.02
C GLU A 128 -3.85 -3.51 -5.44
N VAL A 129 -4.73 -3.57 -6.43
CA VAL A 129 -5.47 -2.40 -6.91
C VAL A 129 -6.94 -2.62 -6.64
N ILE A 130 -7.54 -1.72 -5.91
CA ILE A 130 -8.97 -1.76 -5.62
C ILE A 130 -9.57 -0.45 -6.07
N ARG A 131 -10.56 -0.52 -6.95
CA ARG A 131 -11.23 0.66 -7.47
C ARG A 131 -12.58 0.81 -6.79
N LEU A 132 -12.77 1.96 -6.15
CA LEU A 132 -14.04 2.30 -5.48
C LEU A 132 -14.92 3.15 -6.38
N TRP A 133 -15.12 2.69 -7.60
CA TRP A 133 -15.94 3.40 -8.58
C TRP A 133 -16.47 2.47 -9.67
#